data_2eab53678bd0f503c4fdf4938cd5da7b
#
_entry.id   2eab53678bd0f503c4fdf4938cd5da7b
#
_cell.length_a   1.000
_cell.length_b   1.000
_cell.length_c   1.000
_cell.angle_alpha   90.00
_cell.angle_beta   90.00
_cell.angle_gamma   90.00
#
_symmetry.space_group_name_H-M   'P 1'
#
loop_
_entity.id
_entity.type
_entity.pdbx_description
1 polymer ?
#
loop_
_entity_poly.entity_id
_entity_poly.type
_entity_poly.pdbx_seq_one_letter_code
_entity_poly.pdbx_strand_id
1 'polypeptide(L)'
;MRGADCNTRQFVVESVEQRFGYLGRLGGSDNVDREAFDRKYTRRLNPQQTEAVHAVDGAVLLLAVPGSGKTTVLVTRLGYMLCCCGIAPDQILTMTYTRAATREMKQRFSRLFGDDCPQIPQFRTLNGVSSTIISVYTQDHGKGQAFPLIEDEGALARLVSDLYRELSGEYATQSVTKGLRRCIAYAKNMMLNQEEISQLDTGFEKFPELYSRYNQTLRRQRWMDYDDQMVYAKTILERYPDV
;
A
#
# COMPACT_ATOMS: atom_id res chain seq x y z
N MET A 1 -0.34 -14.86 44.87
CA MET A 1 0.13 -14.67 43.48
C MET A 1 -1.02 -15.05 42.60
N ARG A 2 -1.74 -14.06 42.05
CA ARG A 2 -2.88 -14.28 41.20
C ARG A 2 -2.43 -14.21 39.76
N GLY A 3 -2.81 -15.24 38.96
CA GLY A 3 -2.42 -15.37 37.55
C GLY A 3 -2.95 -14.18 36.71
N ALA A 4 -2.06 -13.63 35.92
CA ALA A 4 -2.41 -12.64 34.94
C ALA A 4 -3.16 -13.32 33.78
N ASP A 5 -4.43 -12.97 33.61
CA ASP A 5 -5.24 -13.34 32.46
C ASP A 5 -4.65 -12.75 31.19
N CYS A 6 -4.02 -13.58 30.40
CA CYS A 6 -3.32 -13.25 29.15
C CYS A 6 -4.28 -13.17 27.94
N ASN A 7 -5.52 -12.71 28.11
CA ASN A 7 -6.52 -12.76 27.03
C ASN A 7 -7.19 -11.42 26.65
N THR A 8 -6.64 -10.29 27.07
CA THR A 8 -7.15 -8.97 26.63
C THR A 8 -6.26 -8.45 25.51
N ARG A 9 -6.49 -8.95 24.29
CA ARG A 9 -5.88 -8.38 23.07
C ARG A 9 -6.57 -7.06 22.80
N GLN A 10 -5.93 -5.96 23.17
CA GLN A 10 -6.46 -4.62 22.99
C GLN A 10 -6.49 -4.22 21.51
N PHE A 11 -7.67 -3.88 21.01
CA PHE A 11 -7.88 -3.12 19.79
C PHE A 11 -8.29 -1.70 20.22
N VAL A 12 -7.71 -0.71 19.57
CA VAL A 12 -8.13 0.68 19.70
C VAL A 12 -8.62 1.11 18.33
N VAL A 13 -9.85 1.60 18.27
CA VAL A 13 -10.43 2.20 17.07
C VAL A 13 -10.43 3.71 17.29
N GLU A 14 -9.59 4.43 16.57
CA GLU A 14 -9.59 5.88 16.54
C GLU A 14 -10.22 6.37 15.25
N SER A 15 -11.28 7.17 15.34
CA SER A 15 -11.84 7.89 14.20
C SER A 15 -11.08 9.20 14.00
N VAL A 16 -10.46 9.36 12.85
CA VAL A 16 -9.80 10.60 12.45
C VAL A 16 -10.79 11.39 11.60
N GLU A 17 -11.46 12.36 12.20
CA GLU A 17 -12.32 13.31 11.48
C GLU A 17 -11.45 14.30 10.71
N GLN A 18 -11.21 14.04 9.43
CA GLN A 18 -10.79 15.09 8.49
C GLN A 18 -11.34 14.83 7.07
N ARG A 19 -12.25 15.71 6.67
CA ARG A 19 -12.59 16.19 5.32
C ARG A 19 -12.30 15.24 4.13
N PHE A 20 -13.22 14.30 3.89
CA PHE A 20 -13.51 13.87 2.53
C PHE A 20 -15.01 13.96 2.30
N GLY A 21 -15.40 14.68 1.23
CA GLY A 21 -16.80 14.91 0.91
C GLY A 21 -17.56 13.59 0.69
N TYR A 22 -18.70 13.48 1.31
CA TYR A 22 -19.64 12.38 1.19
C TYR A 22 -20.12 12.23 -0.28
N LEU A 23 -19.85 11.09 -0.87
CA LEU A 23 -20.64 10.57 -1.99
C LEU A 23 -21.80 9.77 -1.38
N GLY A 24 -23.02 10.26 -1.65
CA GLY A 24 -24.24 9.78 -1.06
C GLY A 24 -24.52 8.30 -1.28
N ARG A 25 -25.27 7.70 -0.35
CA ARG A 25 -25.83 6.36 -0.43
C ARG A 25 -26.56 6.16 -1.75
N LEU A 26 -26.03 5.30 -2.61
CA LEU A 26 -26.77 4.74 -3.73
C LEU A 26 -27.51 3.50 -3.20
N GLY A 27 -28.83 3.61 -3.10
CA GLY A 27 -29.70 2.52 -2.71
C GLY A 27 -29.69 1.41 -3.76
N GLY A 28 -29.30 0.21 -3.36
CA GLY A 28 -29.48 -1.04 -4.10
C GLY A 28 -30.08 -2.08 -3.17
N SER A 29 -31.15 -2.71 -3.59
CA SER A 29 -31.97 -3.70 -2.91
C SER A 29 -31.19 -4.96 -2.57
N ASP A 30 -31.51 -5.55 -1.44
CA ASP A 30 -31.04 -6.80 -0.81
C ASP A 30 -29.87 -6.62 0.19
N ASN A 31 -29.96 -5.60 1.05
CA ASN A 31 -29.11 -5.51 2.23
C ASN A 31 -29.44 -6.67 3.17
N VAL A 32 -28.49 -7.59 3.33
CA VAL A 32 -28.54 -8.59 4.42
C VAL A 32 -28.67 -7.81 5.74
N ASP A 33 -29.70 -8.18 6.52
CA ASP A 33 -29.90 -7.59 7.84
C ASP A 33 -28.59 -7.67 8.64
N ARG A 34 -28.17 -6.56 9.23
CA ARG A 34 -26.97 -6.46 10.08
C ARG A 34 -26.94 -7.55 11.16
N GLU A 35 -28.10 -7.82 11.78
CA GLU A 35 -28.16 -8.87 12.80
C GLU A 35 -27.92 -10.27 12.22
N ALA A 36 -28.37 -10.55 11.00
CA ALA A 36 -28.10 -11.81 10.32
C ALA A 36 -26.60 -11.93 9.98
N PHE A 37 -25.99 -10.85 9.51
CA PHE A 37 -24.56 -10.77 9.27
C PHE A 37 -23.76 -11.04 10.55
N ASP A 38 -24.11 -10.36 11.65
CA ASP A 38 -23.41 -10.49 12.92
C ASP A 38 -23.54 -11.90 13.48
N ARG A 39 -24.71 -12.51 13.43
CA ARG A 39 -24.90 -13.93 13.82
C ARG A 39 -24.00 -14.88 13.04
N LYS A 40 -23.77 -14.63 11.75
CA LYS A 40 -23.00 -15.52 10.87
C LYS A 40 -21.50 -15.26 10.92
N TYR A 41 -21.07 -13.99 10.91
CA TYR A 41 -19.68 -13.61 10.63
C TYR A 41 -18.93 -12.99 11.80
N THR A 42 -19.63 -12.30 12.73
CA THR A 42 -18.94 -11.61 13.84
C THR A 42 -18.98 -12.39 15.15
N ARG A 43 -19.73 -13.47 15.24
CA ARG A 43 -19.91 -14.27 16.48
C ARG A 43 -18.59 -14.67 17.17
N ARG A 44 -17.49 -14.84 16.41
CA ARG A 44 -16.18 -15.22 16.94
C ARG A 44 -15.26 -14.03 17.20
N LEU A 45 -15.72 -12.83 16.90
CA LEU A 45 -14.99 -11.60 17.13
C LEU A 45 -15.31 -11.07 18.53
N ASN A 46 -14.33 -10.39 19.14
CA ASN A 46 -14.60 -9.66 20.37
C ASN A 46 -15.32 -8.33 20.06
N PRO A 47 -15.87 -7.63 21.08
CA PRO A 47 -16.62 -6.39 20.87
C PRO A 47 -15.85 -5.32 20.07
N GLN A 48 -14.56 -5.12 20.37
CA GLN A 48 -13.71 -4.14 19.68
C GLN A 48 -13.46 -4.52 18.21
N GLN A 49 -13.29 -5.82 17.93
CA GLN A 49 -13.17 -6.32 16.56
C GLN A 49 -14.47 -6.12 15.79
N THR A 50 -15.62 -6.37 16.42
CA THR A 50 -16.94 -6.15 15.82
C THR A 50 -17.17 -4.66 15.55
N GLU A 51 -16.82 -3.79 16.49
CA GLU A 51 -16.86 -2.34 16.30
C GLU A 51 -16.02 -1.92 15.09
N ALA A 52 -14.78 -2.44 14.96
CA ALA A 52 -13.91 -2.16 13.81
C ALA A 52 -14.48 -2.66 12.47
N VAL A 53 -15.25 -3.76 12.48
CA VAL A 53 -15.96 -4.25 11.29
C VAL A 53 -17.04 -3.27 10.85
N HIS A 54 -17.79 -2.69 11.80
CA HIS A 54 -18.91 -1.81 11.53
C HIS A 54 -18.50 -0.35 11.27
N ALA A 55 -17.28 0.05 11.65
CA ALA A 55 -16.77 1.41 11.42
C ALA A 55 -16.44 1.62 9.94
N VAL A 56 -17.42 1.89 9.10
CA VAL A 56 -17.26 2.03 7.65
C VAL A 56 -17.01 3.47 7.24
N ASP A 57 -17.67 4.42 7.88
CA ASP A 57 -17.60 5.83 7.51
C ASP A 57 -16.35 6.52 8.06
N GLY A 58 -15.77 7.42 7.27
CA GLY A 58 -14.61 8.22 7.64
C GLY A 58 -13.27 7.47 7.65
N ALA A 59 -12.23 8.14 8.13
CA ALA A 59 -10.91 7.55 8.28
C ALA A 59 -10.84 6.75 9.59
N VAL A 60 -10.52 5.45 9.50
CA VAL A 60 -10.44 4.54 10.64
C VAL A 60 -9.04 3.98 10.76
N LEU A 61 -8.39 4.18 11.92
CA LEU A 61 -7.11 3.58 12.26
C LEU A 61 -7.32 2.37 13.18
N LEU A 62 -6.99 1.18 12.70
CA LEU A 62 -7.06 -0.06 13.47
C LEU A 62 -5.69 -0.40 14.06
N LEU A 63 -5.48 -0.12 15.33
CA LEU A 63 -4.28 -0.51 16.08
C LEU A 63 -4.45 -1.91 16.67
N ALA A 64 -3.53 -2.80 16.34
CA ALA A 64 -3.64 -4.19 16.76
C ALA A 64 -2.26 -4.88 16.82
N VAL A 65 -2.01 -5.62 17.92
CA VAL A 65 -0.77 -6.37 18.10
C VAL A 65 -0.66 -7.56 17.12
N PRO A 66 0.55 -8.06 16.85
CA PRO A 66 0.72 -9.27 16.04
C PRO A 66 -0.12 -10.44 16.58
N GLY A 67 -0.74 -11.20 15.68
CA GLY A 67 -1.58 -12.35 16.05
C GLY A 67 -2.97 -12.01 16.63
N SER A 68 -3.35 -10.75 16.74
CA SER A 68 -4.67 -10.34 17.28
C SER A 68 -5.84 -10.54 16.31
N GLY A 69 -5.62 -11.02 15.09
CA GLY A 69 -6.68 -11.25 14.11
C GLY A 69 -6.97 -10.07 13.18
N LYS A 70 -6.03 -9.12 13.00
CA LYS A 70 -6.18 -7.98 12.07
C LYS A 70 -6.75 -8.35 10.70
N THR A 71 -6.16 -9.35 10.06
CA THR A 71 -6.61 -9.81 8.74
C THR A 71 -8.04 -10.32 8.76
N THR A 72 -8.44 -11.01 9.84
CA THR A 72 -9.82 -11.49 10.00
C THR A 72 -10.80 -10.31 10.10
N VAL A 73 -10.48 -9.31 10.91
CA VAL A 73 -11.28 -8.08 11.03
C VAL A 73 -11.41 -7.37 9.69
N LEU A 74 -10.28 -7.15 8.98
CA LEU A 74 -10.30 -6.48 7.68
C LEU A 74 -11.13 -7.25 6.64
N VAL A 75 -10.98 -8.56 6.55
CA VAL A 75 -11.76 -9.39 5.61
C VAL A 75 -13.25 -9.39 5.99
N THR A 76 -13.58 -9.48 7.29
CA THR A 76 -14.97 -9.41 7.74
C THR A 76 -15.60 -8.04 7.48
N ARG A 77 -14.83 -6.96 7.65
CA ARG A 77 -15.26 -5.59 7.30
C ARG A 77 -15.58 -5.46 5.81
N LEU A 78 -14.77 -6.05 4.91
CA LEU A 78 -15.06 -6.05 3.47
C LEU A 78 -16.40 -6.75 3.17
N GLY A 79 -16.65 -7.89 3.81
CA GLY A 79 -17.94 -8.58 3.69
C GLY A 79 -19.10 -7.72 4.20
N TYR A 80 -18.91 -7.02 5.32
CA TYR A 80 -19.91 -6.10 5.86
C TYR A 80 -20.22 -4.93 4.91
N MET A 81 -19.19 -4.32 4.33
CA MET A 81 -19.34 -3.24 3.33
C MET A 81 -20.15 -3.70 2.11
N LEU A 82 -19.90 -4.90 1.62
CA LEU A 82 -20.62 -5.46 0.46
C LEU A 82 -22.05 -5.88 0.81
N CYS A 83 -22.20 -6.69 1.87
CA CYS A 83 -23.47 -7.36 2.17
C CYS A 83 -24.47 -6.47 2.91
N CYS A 84 -23.99 -5.57 3.80
CA CYS A 84 -24.85 -4.76 4.66
C CYS A 84 -24.90 -3.29 4.26
N CYS A 85 -23.78 -2.75 3.71
CA CYS A 85 -23.73 -1.34 3.30
C CYS A 85 -24.09 -1.14 1.83
N GLY A 86 -24.20 -2.20 1.03
CA GLY A 86 -24.53 -2.13 -0.39
C GLY A 86 -23.46 -1.44 -1.24
N ILE A 87 -22.19 -1.41 -0.77
CA ILE A 87 -21.07 -0.83 -1.51
C ILE A 87 -20.68 -1.80 -2.62
N ALA A 88 -20.65 -1.34 -3.87
CA ALA A 88 -20.30 -2.19 -4.99
C ALA A 88 -18.83 -2.65 -4.93
N PRO A 89 -18.51 -3.89 -5.37
CA PRO A 89 -17.15 -4.45 -5.27
C PRO A 89 -16.08 -3.63 -6.00
N ASP A 90 -16.42 -2.95 -7.08
CA ASP A 90 -15.56 -2.06 -7.85
C ASP A 90 -15.25 -0.74 -7.15
N GLN A 91 -16.07 -0.37 -6.15
CA GLN A 91 -15.84 0.79 -5.28
C GLN A 91 -14.95 0.48 -4.07
N ILE A 92 -14.53 -0.78 -3.90
CA ILE A 92 -13.70 -1.20 -2.77
C ILE A 92 -12.31 -1.60 -3.28
N LEU A 93 -11.31 -0.85 -2.87
CA LEU A 93 -9.91 -1.15 -3.12
C LEU A 93 -9.21 -1.58 -1.84
N THR A 94 -8.71 -2.81 -1.81
CA THR A 94 -7.89 -3.33 -0.72
C THR A 94 -6.43 -3.38 -1.13
N MET A 95 -5.60 -2.61 -0.44
CA MET A 95 -4.16 -2.54 -0.72
C MET A 95 -3.33 -3.28 0.33
N THR A 96 -2.26 -3.92 -0.15
CA THR A 96 -1.25 -4.58 0.68
C THR A 96 0.16 -4.27 0.18
N TYR A 97 1.18 -4.56 0.99
CA TYR A 97 2.57 -4.40 0.56
C TYR A 97 3.08 -5.56 -0.29
N THR A 98 2.58 -6.78 -0.08
CA THR A 98 3.14 -7.96 -0.73
C THR A 98 2.11 -8.74 -1.55
N ARG A 99 2.55 -9.34 -2.65
CA ARG A 99 1.73 -10.25 -3.46
C ARG A 99 1.20 -11.45 -2.65
N ALA A 100 1.98 -11.90 -1.65
CA ALA A 100 1.57 -12.99 -0.76
C ALA A 100 0.38 -12.57 0.13
N ALA A 101 0.45 -11.40 0.77
CA ALA A 101 -0.64 -10.86 1.57
C ALA A 101 -1.91 -10.60 0.73
N THR A 102 -1.74 -10.08 -0.49
CA THR A 102 -2.87 -9.90 -1.44
C THR A 102 -3.57 -11.22 -1.71
N ARG A 103 -2.82 -12.28 -2.03
CA ARG A 103 -3.38 -13.61 -2.30
C ARG A 103 -4.06 -14.21 -1.06
N GLU A 104 -3.42 -14.08 0.09
CA GLU A 104 -3.96 -14.58 1.35
C GLU A 104 -5.29 -13.91 1.70
N MET A 105 -5.37 -12.57 1.61
CA MET A 105 -6.60 -11.84 1.88
C MET A 105 -7.71 -12.22 0.89
N LYS A 106 -7.40 -12.31 -0.40
CA LYS A 106 -8.36 -12.75 -1.42
C LYS A 106 -8.89 -14.16 -1.13
N GLN A 107 -8.01 -15.10 -0.81
CA GLN A 107 -8.41 -16.47 -0.47
C GLN A 107 -9.28 -16.53 0.80
N ARG A 108 -8.93 -15.75 1.83
CA ARG A 108 -9.73 -15.66 3.05
C ARG A 108 -11.10 -15.07 2.79
N PHE A 109 -11.17 -14.02 1.96
CA PHE A 109 -12.43 -13.43 1.54
C PHE A 109 -13.31 -14.45 0.81
N SER A 110 -12.78 -15.11 -0.23
CA SER A 110 -13.52 -16.12 -0.99
C SER A 110 -14.00 -17.29 -0.12
N ARG A 111 -13.20 -17.70 0.88
CA ARG A 111 -13.58 -18.78 1.80
C ARG A 111 -14.72 -18.37 2.75
N LEU A 112 -14.74 -17.13 3.19
CA LEU A 112 -15.74 -16.65 4.15
C LEU A 112 -17.04 -16.21 3.47
N PHE A 113 -16.94 -15.59 2.30
CA PHE A 113 -18.03 -14.88 1.66
C PHE A 113 -18.36 -15.38 0.25
N GLY A 114 -17.65 -16.37 -0.28
CA GLY A 114 -17.80 -16.80 -1.68
C GLY A 114 -19.22 -17.24 -2.04
N ASP A 115 -19.94 -17.81 -1.08
CA ASP A 115 -21.35 -18.26 -1.27
C ASP A 115 -22.33 -17.08 -1.21
N ASP A 116 -22.06 -16.08 -0.36
CA ASP A 116 -22.97 -14.94 -0.14
C ASP A 116 -22.63 -13.74 -1.04
N CYS A 117 -21.35 -13.59 -1.40
CA CYS A 117 -20.84 -12.49 -2.23
C CYS A 117 -20.00 -13.04 -3.37
N PRO A 118 -20.59 -13.45 -4.49
CA PRO A 118 -19.86 -14.06 -5.63
C PRO A 118 -18.92 -13.05 -6.30
N GLN A 119 -19.17 -11.77 -6.17
CA GLN A 119 -18.31 -10.72 -6.68
C GLN A 119 -17.22 -10.39 -5.65
N ILE A 120 -15.97 -10.43 -6.10
CA ILE A 120 -14.79 -10.23 -5.25
C ILE A 120 -14.28 -8.80 -5.41
N PRO A 121 -14.12 -8.02 -4.31
CA PRO A 121 -13.53 -6.69 -4.38
C PRO A 121 -12.08 -6.73 -4.85
N GLN A 122 -11.55 -5.56 -5.24
CA GLN A 122 -10.19 -5.48 -5.75
C GLN A 122 -9.17 -5.64 -4.62
N PHE A 123 -8.27 -6.63 -4.78
CA PHE A 123 -7.11 -6.84 -3.92
C PHE A 123 -5.84 -6.59 -4.74
N ARG A 124 -5.07 -5.58 -4.38
CA ARG A 124 -3.85 -5.20 -5.11
C ARG A 124 -2.72 -4.88 -4.16
N THR A 125 -1.49 -4.99 -4.64
CA THR A 125 -0.35 -4.39 -3.94
C THR A 125 -0.32 -2.89 -4.21
N LEU A 126 0.35 -2.13 -3.34
CA LEU A 126 0.56 -0.69 -3.53
C LEU A 126 1.17 -0.39 -4.91
N ASN A 127 2.23 -1.12 -5.28
CA ASN A 127 2.84 -1.00 -6.61
C ASN A 127 1.89 -1.44 -7.74
N GLY A 128 1.03 -2.43 -7.50
CA GLY A 128 0.03 -2.84 -8.49
C GLY A 128 -1.01 -1.75 -8.78
N VAL A 129 -1.42 -1.00 -7.76
CA VAL A 129 -2.28 0.19 -7.92
C VAL A 129 -1.53 1.28 -8.67
N SER A 130 -0.28 1.58 -8.25
CA SER A 130 0.56 2.58 -8.91
C SER A 130 0.76 2.29 -10.40
N SER A 131 0.99 1.02 -10.76
CA SER A 131 1.10 0.59 -12.15
C SER A 131 -0.18 0.84 -12.94
N THR A 132 -1.35 0.59 -12.33
CA THR A 132 -2.64 0.84 -12.99
C THR A 132 -2.84 2.34 -13.24
N ILE A 133 -2.59 3.20 -12.25
CA ILE A 133 -2.68 4.66 -12.38
C ILE A 133 -1.80 5.16 -13.52
N ILE A 134 -0.53 4.74 -13.57
CA ILE A 134 0.39 5.12 -14.64
C ILE A 134 -0.12 4.64 -16.00
N SER A 135 -0.65 3.42 -16.09
CA SER A 135 -1.16 2.86 -17.34
C SER A 135 -2.37 3.62 -17.85
N VAL A 136 -3.34 3.92 -16.99
CA VAL A 136 -4.53 4.72 -17.35
C VAL A 136 -4.07 6.10 -17.84
N TYR A 137 -3.23 6.78 -17.07
CA TYR A 137 -2.71 8.09 -17.45
C TYR A 137 -2.01 8.09 -18.81
N THR A 138 -1.17 7.10 -19.08
CA THR A 138 -0.44 7.04 -20.36
C THR A 138 -1.36 6.76 -21.55
N GLN A 139 -2.41 5.96 -21.35
CA GLN A 139 -3.42 5.68 -22.38
C GLN A 139 -4.27 6.92 -22.67
N ASP A 140 -4.81 7.56 -21.66
CA ASP A 140 -5.74 8.68 -21.80
C ASP A 140 -5.06 9.94 -22.37
N HIS A 141 -3.78 10.14 -22.07
CA HIS A 141 -3.02 11.31 -22.52
C HIS A 141 -2.14 11.04 -23.73
N GLY A 142 -2.26 9.89 -24.39
CA GLY A 142 -1.49 9.56 -25.59
C GLY A 142 0.05 9.60 -25.38
N LYS A 143 0.52 9.39 -24.16
CA LYS A 143 1.97 9.47 -23.80
C LYS A 143 2.77 8.24 -24.22
N GLY A 144 2.17 7.30 -24.95
CA GLY A 144 2.80 6.03 -25.34
C GLY A 144 2.83 5.03 -24.20
N GLN A 145 3.84 4.14 -24.19
CA GLN A 145 3.99 3.17 -23.12
C GLN A 145 4.67 3.78 -21.89
N ALA A 146 4.20 3.41 -20.70
CA ALA A 146 4.89 3.67 -19.46
C ALA A 146 6.32 3.10 -19.49
N PHE A 147 7.23 3.70 -18.76
CA PHE A 147 8.57 3.14 -18.62
C PHE A 147 8.50 1.75 -17.99
N PRO A 148 9.21 0.74 -18.54
CA PRO A 148 9.24 -0.57 -17.95
C PRO A 148 9.85 -0.53 -16.54
N LEU A 149 9.25 -1.32 -15.65
CA LEU A 149 9.73 -1.50 -14.30
C LEU A 149 10.95 -2.41 -14.31
N ILE A 150 12.04 -1.98 -13.68
CA ILE A 150 13.19 -2.83 -13.39
C ILE A 150 12.88 -3.70 -12.17
N GLU A 151 12.70 -4.99 -12.40
CA GLU A 151 12.49 -5.98 -11.33
C GLU A 151 13.81 -6.63 -10.88
N ASP A 152 14.89 -6.50 -11.65
CA ASP A 152 16.21 -7.05 -11.30
C ASP A 152 16.92 -6.20 -10.25
N GLU A 153 16.72 -6.60 -9.00
CA GLU A 153 17.39 -6.01 -7.83
C GLU A 153 18.92 -6.06 -7.94
N GLY A 154 19.46 -7.08 -8.63
CA GLY A 154 20.90 -7.22 -8.89
C GLY A 154 21.40 -6.16 -9.86
N ALA A 155 20.63 -5.81 -10.90
CA ALA A 155 20.98 -4.75 -11.84
C ALA A 155 21.02 -3.38 -11.14
N LEU A 156 20.03 -3.09 -10.29
CA LEU A 156 20.03 -1.85 -9.50
C LEU A 156 21.19 -1.79 -8.49
N ALA A 157 21.51 -2.92 -7.86
CA ALA A 157 22.68 -3.00 -6.97
C ALA A 157 23.99 -2.76 -7.70
N ARG A 158 24.16 -3.35 -8.89
CA ARG A 158 25.33 -3.11 -9.76
C ARG A 158 25.44 -1.63 -10.15
N LEU A 159 24.34 -1.02 -10.59
CA LEU A 159 24.32 0.41 -10.93
C LEU A 159 24.81 1.28 -9.76
N VAL A 160 24.31 1.05 -8.56
CA VAL A 160 24.72 1.82 -7.36
C VAL A 160 26.20 1.56 -7.04
N SER A 161 26.69 0.32 -7.16
CA SER A 161 28.08 -0.03 -6.91
C SER A 161 29.04 0.61 -7.93
N ASP A 162 28.64 0.65 -9.20
CA ASP A 162 29.44 1.28 -10.26
C ASP A 162 29.52 2.81 -10.07
N LEU A 163 28.39 3.45 -9.77
CA LEU A 163 28.36 4.88 -9.46
C LEU A 163 29.18 5.23 -8.21
N TYR A 164 29.12 4.39 -7.18
CA TYR A 164 29.97 4.56 -6.00
C TYR A 164 31.45 4.52 -6.36
N ARG A 165 31.87 3.51 -7.14
CA ARG A 165 33.25 3.37 -7.59
C ARG A 165 33.70 4.55 -8.45
N GLU A 166 32.87 5.05 -9.34
CA GLU A 166 33.17 6.23 -10.16
C GLU A 166 33.40 7.50 -9.31
N LEU A 167 32.63 7.64 -8.24
CA LEU A 167 32.68 8.83 -7.41
C LEU A 167 33.74 8.77 -6.31
N SER A 168 33.97 7.60 -5.72
CA SER A 168 34.94 7.42 -4.61
C SER A 168 36.32 6.95 -5.07
N GLY A 169 36.40 6.27 -6.22
CA GLY A 169 37.58 5.53 -6.65
C GLY A 169 37.72 4.14 -5.99
N GLU A 170 36.79 3.74 -5.12
CA GLU A 170 36.83 2.51 -4.34
C GLU A 170 35.69 1.56 -4.71
N TYR A 171 35.87 0.27 -4.45
CA TYR A 171 34.80 -0.72 -4.62
C TYR A 171 33.83 -0.71 -3.44
N ALA A 172 32.54 -0.61 -3.72
CA ALA A 172 31.52 -0.71 -2.70
C ALA A 172 31.40 -2.13 -2.15
N THR A 173 31.44 -2.28 -0.84
CA THR A 173 31.05 -3.54 -0.20
C THR A 173 29.54 -3.77 -0.34
N GLN A 174 29.09 -5.02 -0.10
CA GLN A 174 27.64 -5.32 -0.08
C GLN A 174 26.89 -4.45 0.94
N SER A 175 27.49 -4.18 2.09
CA SER A 175 26.88 -3.34 3.14
C SER A 175 26.71 -1.90 2.67
N VAL A 176 27.74 -1.32 2.03
CA VAL A 176 27.71 0.04 1.46
C VAL A 176 26.64 0.13 0.37
N THR A 177 26.65 -0.78 -0.60
CA THR A 177 25.65 -0.81 -1.68
C THR A 177 24.23 -0.90 -1.14
N LYS A 178 23.99 -1.78 -0.15
CA LYS A 178 22.67 -1.93 0.48
C LYS A 178 22.26 -0.68 1.27
N GLY A 179 23.21 -0.04 1.97
CA GLY A 179 22.99 1.23 2.69
C GLY A 179 22.58 2.34 1.73
N LEU A 180 23.35 2.56 0.66
CA LEU A 180 23.07 3.60 -0.34
C LEU A 180 21.73 3.36 -1.04
N ARG A 181 21.38 2.12 -1.37
CA ARG A 181 20.07 1.79 -1.95
C ARG A 181 18.91 2.13 -1.00
N ARG A 182 19.08 1.91 0.31
CA ARG A 182 18.08 2.35 1.30
C ARG A 182 17.94 3.87 1.35
N CYS A 183 19.06 4.60 1.27
CA CYS A 183 19.03 6.05 1.23
C CYS A 183 18.35 6.57 -0.05
N ILE A 184 18.59 5.93 -1.22
CA ILE A 184 17.89 6.25 -2.46
C ILE A 184 16.38 6.02 -2.31
N ALA A 185 15.96 4.84 -1.83
CA ALA A 185 14.56 4.52 -1.59
C ALA A 185 13.91 5.51 -0.61
N TYR A 186 14.59 5.83 0.49
CA TYR A 186 14.12 6.82 1.46
C TYR A 186 13.94 8.20 0.82
N ALA A 187 14.94 8.70 0.08
CA ALA A 187 14.87 9.99 -0.58
C ALA A 187 13.71 10.08 -1.58
N LYS A 188 13.46 9.00 -2.36
CA LYS A 188 12.33 8.92 -3.29
C LYS A 188 10.99 8.87 -2.56
N ASN A 189 10.82 7.98 -1.60
CA ASN A 189 9.56 7.79 -0.89
C ASN A 189 9.15 9.01 -0.05
N MET A 190 10.14 9.71 0.52
CA MET A 190 9.92 10.97 1.23
C MET A 190 9.82 12.18 0.28
N MET A 191 10.06 11.96 -1.03
CA MET A 191 10.05 13.02 -2.06
C MET A 191 10.98 14.20 -1.70
N LEU A 192 12.15 13.88 -1.13
CA LEU A 192 13.08 14.87 -0.63
C LEU A 192 13.57 15.79 -1.77
N ASN A 193 13.65 17.06 -1.49
CA ASN A 193 14.26 18.03 -2.38
C ASN A 193 15.81 17.97 -2.32
N GLN A 194 16.49 18.71 -3.18
CA GLN A 194 17.95 18.65 -3.31
C GLN A 194 18.69 19.09 -2.04
N GLU A 195 18.15 20.05 -1.30
CA GLU A 195 18.73 20.51 -0.04
C GLU A 195 18.61 19.45 1.05
N GLU A 196 17.42 18.84 1.20
CA GLU A 196 17.17 17.76 2.14
C GLU A 196 18.04 16.53 1.83
N ILE A 197 18.25 16.20 0.54
CA ILE A 197 19.14 15.11 0.13
C ILE A 197 20.58 15.40 0.52
N SER A 198 21.04 16.67 0.42
CA SER A 198 22.41 17.05 0.81
C SER A 198 22.64 16.96 2.31
N GLN A 199 21.59 17.02 3.12
CA GLN A 199 21.64 16.94 4.58
C GLN A 199 21.49 15.51 5.12
N LEU A 200 21.23 14.52 4.25
CA LEU A 200 21.10 13.12 4.68
C LEU A 200 22.44 12.56 5.16
N ASP A 201 22.41 12.02 6.38
CA ASP A 201 23.53 11.21 6.89
C ASP A 201 23.50 9.82 6.26
N THR A 202 24.26 9.66 5.17
CA THR A 202 24.33 8.42 4.39
C THR A 202 25.65 7.67 4.59
N GLY A 203 26.60 8.27 5.32
CA GLY A 203 27.97 7.78 5.41
C GLY A 203 28.77 7.93 4.09
N PHE A 204 28.24 8.64 3.08
CA PHE A 204 28.89 8.91 1.81
C PHE A 204 28.66 10.36 1.38
N GLU A 205 29.67 11.21 1.52
CA GLU A 205 29.58 12.65 1.26
C GLU A 205 29.05 12.98 -0.15
N LYS A 206 29.42 12.19 -1.16
CA LYS A 206 28.96 12.37 -2.55
C LYS A 206 27.61 11.71 -2.87
N PHE A 207 26.83 11.40 -1.84
CA PHE A 207 25.50 10.79 -2.04
C PHE A 207 24.56 11.64 -2.92
N PRO A 208 24.49 12.98 -2.79
CA PRO A 208 23.63 13.79 -3.66
C PRO A 208 23.98 13.64 -5.14
N GLU A 209 25.27 13.57 -5.48
CA GLU A 209 25.72 13.32 -6.85
C GLU A 209 25.38 11.91 -7.31
N LEU A 210 25.61 10.89 -6.47
CA LEU A 210 25.23 9.51 -6.75
C LEU A 210 23.74 9.40 -7.03
N TYR A 211 22.88 9.99 -6.18
CA TYR A 211 21.43 10.00 -6.35
C TYR A 211 21.00 10.65 -7.67
N SER A 212 21.61 11.79 -8.01
CA SER A 212 21.36 12.47 -9.27
C SER A 212 21.72 11.61 -10.49
N ARG A 213 22.93 11.01 -10.49
CA ARG A 213 23.40 10.13 -11.58
C ARG A 213 22.57 8.85 -11.69
N TYR A 214 22.16 8.27 -10.56
CA TYR A 214 21.25 7.11 -10.52
C TYR A 214 19.95 7.42 -11.25
N ASN A 215 19.26 8.51 -10.88
CA ASN A 215 18.01 8.91 -11.52
C ASN A 215 18.19 9.28 -12.99
N GLN A 216 19.30 9.94 -13.36
CA GLN A 216 19.61 10.24 -14.76
C GLN A 216 19.80 8.96 -15.58
N THR A 217 20.47 7.95 -15.03
CA THR A 217 20.67 6.66 -15.70
C THR A 217 19.36 5.97 -15.95
N LEU A 218 18.47 5.89 -14.95
CA LEU A 218 17.14 5.31 -15.14
C LEU A 218 16.35 6.05 -16.21
N ARG A 219 16.34 7.38 -16.21
CA ARG A 219 15.65 8.20 -17.23
C ARG A 219 16.21 7.99 -18.63
N ARG A 220 17.54 7.96 -18.80
CA ARG A 220 18.18 7.73 -20.10
C ARG A 220 17.84 6.37 -20.69
N GLN A 221 17.73 5.35 -19.84
CA GLN A 221 17.36 4.00 -20.23
C GLN A 221 15.85 3.80 -20.31
N ARG A 222 15.07 4.85 -19.99
CA ARG A 222 13.62 4.82 -19.92
C ARG A 222 13.13 3.73 -18.95
N TRP A 223 13.79 3.57 -17.83
CA TRP A 223 13.45 2.63 -16.76
C TRP A 223 12.85 3.35 -15.56
N MET A 224 12.08 2.63 -14.75
CA MET A 224 11.69 3.04 -13.41
C MET A 224 11.92 1.89 -12.42
N ASP A 225 12.27 2.22 -11.19
CA ASP A 225 12.27 1.27 -10.10
C ASP A 225 10.91 1.30 -9.36
N TYR A 226 10.74 0.46 -8.33
CA TYR A 226 9.50 0.38 -7.55
C TYR A 226 9.18 1.68 -6.81
N ASP A 227 10.20 2.42 -6.37
CA ASP A 227 10.01 3.69 -5.67
C ASP A 227 9.57 4.78 -6.66
N ASP A 228 10.15 4.85 -7.85
CA ASP A 228 9.70 5.73 -8.93
C ASP A 228 8.24 5.49 -9.29
N GLN A 229 7.82 4.22 -9.33
CA GLN A 229 6.45 3.87 -9.67
C GLN A 229 5.43 4.49 -8.70
N MET A 230 5.72 4.46 -7.40
CA MET A 230 4.86 5.08 -6.39
C MET A 230 4.87 6.61 -6.48
N VAL A 231 6.05 7.21 -6.67
CA VAL A 231 6.20 8.67 -6.82
C VAL A 231 5.46 9.19 -8.06
N TYR A 232 5.57 8.48 -9.19
CA TYR A 232 4.86 8.85 -10.42
C TYR A 232 3.35 8.72 -10.26
N ALA A 233 2.86 7.62 -9.67
CA ALA A 233 1.43 7.45 -9.42
C ALA A 233 0.88 8.58 -8.54
N LYS A 234 1.57 8.91 -7.43
CA LYS A 234 1.20 10.05 -6.57
C LYS A 234 1.16 11.36 -7.36
N THR A 235 2.20 11.64 -8.13
CA THR A 235 2.29 12.88 -8.93
C THR A 235 1.17 12.97 -9.98
N ILE A 236 0.80 11.83 -10.58
CA ILE A 236 -0.32 11.76 -11.53
C ILE A 236 -1.62 12.11 -10.83
N LEU A 237 -1.93 11.47 -9.71
CA LEU A 237 -3.16 11.72 -8.95
C LEU A 237 -3.26 13.17 -8.44
N GLU A 238 -2.14 13.81 -8.10
CA GLU A 238 -2.13 15.22 -7.68
C GLU A 238 -2.42 16.19 -8.83
N ARG A 239 -1.99 15.85 -10.05
CA ARG A 239 -2.13 16.72 -11.22
C ARG A 239 -3.35 16.40 -12.07
N TYR A 240 -3.83 15.18 -12.02
CA TYR A 240 -4.91 14.63 -12.83
C TYR A 240 -5.84 13.80 -11.93
N PRO A 241 -6.66 14.46 -11.10
CA PRO A 241 -7.53 13.77 -10.13
C PRO A 241 -8.62 12.90 -10.76
N ASP A 242 -8.84 13.04 -12.06
CA ASP A 242 -9.84 12.28 -12.82
C ASP A 242 -9.32 10.95 -13.37
N VAL A 243 -8.05 10.62 -13.13
CA VAL A 243 -7.39 9.36 -13.57
C VAL A 243 -7.77 8.15 -12.73
#